data_1134767f0f563089ddd172849708c7c8
#
_entry.id   1134767f0f563089ddd172849708c7c8
#
_cell.length_a   1.000
_cell.length_b   1.000
_cell.length_c   1.000
_cell.angle_alpha   90.00
_cell.angle_beta   90.00
_cell.angle_gamma   90.00
#
_symmetry.space_group_name_H-M   'P 1'
#
loop_
_entity.id
_entity.type
_entity.pdbx_description
1 polymer ?
#
loop_
_entity_poly.entity_id
_entity_poly.type
_entity_poly.pdbx_seq_one_letter_code
_entity_poly.pdbx_strand_id
1 'polypeptide(L)'
;MAAANNKKKVRTRRRERKNIEKGQVHISSSFNNTMVTVTDTQGNAISWASAGGLGFRGSKKSTPFAASEAAETAARAAMEHGLKTVEVFVKGPGSGREAAIRALQTAGLEVTMIKDCTPIAHNGCRPPKRRRV
;
A
#
# COMPACT_ATOMS: atom_id res chain seq x y z
N MET A 1 47.74 -16.96 -6.08
CA MET A 1 47.34 -15.96 -5.07
C MET A 1 45.91 -15.56 -5.29
N ALA A 2 45.06 -16.02 -4.43
CA ALA A 2 43.70 -15.50 -4.44
C ALA A 2 43.79 -14.03 -4.06
N ALA A 3 43.65 -13.17 -5.03
CA ALA A 3 43.28 -11.80 -4.76
C ALA A 3 42.06 -11.91 -3.84
N ALA A 4 42.24 -11.57 -2.60
CA ALA A 4 41.15 -11.49 -1.69
C ALA A 4 40.11 -10.60 -2.30
N ASN A 5 39.10 -11.19 -2.89
CA ASN A 5 37.94 -10.50 -3.29
C ASN A 5 37.23 -10.08 -2.01
N ASN A 6 37.81 -9.08 -1.38
CA ASN A 6 37.19 -8.35 -0.29
C ASN A 6 36.07 -7.50 -0.88
N LYS A 7 35.18 -8.12 -1.61
CA LYS A 7 33.85 -7.62 -1.71
C LYS A 7 33.33 -7.67 -0.27
N LYS A 8 33.49 -6.56 0.45
CA LYS A 8 32.76 -6.34 1.68
C LYS A 8 31.35 -6.78 1.36
N LYS A 9 30.99 -7.98 1.84
CA LYS A 9 29.60 -8.42 1.78
C LYS A 9 28.83 -7.29 2.43
N VAL A 10 28.17 -6.49 1.60
CA VAL A 10 27.19 -5.54 2.09
C VAL A 10 26.26 -6.40 2.90
N ARG A 11 26.35 -6.32 4.22
CA ARG A 11 25.40 -6.96 5.10
C ARG A 11 24.06 -6.30 4.83
N THR A 12 23.35 -6.85 3.86
CA THR A 12 21.92 -6.58 3.74
C THR A 12 21.35 -6.96 5.09
N ARG A 13 20.87 -5.95 5.82
CA ARG A 13 20.13 -6.21 7.05
C ARG A 13 19.08 -7.25 6.71
N ARG A 14 19.19 -8.45 7.25
CA ARG A 14 18.11 -9.42 7.18
C ARG A 14 16.88 -8.73 7.73
N ARG A 15 15.87 -8.59 6.89
CA ARG A 15 14.58 -8.15 7.35
C ARG A 15 14.10 -9.13 8.40
N GLU A 16 14.02 -8.67 9.64
CA GLU A 16 13.47 -9.47 10.72
C GLU A 16 12.02 -9.79 10.40
N ARG A 17 11.65 -11.06 10.47
CA ARG A 17 10.26 -11.47 10.37
C ARG A 17 9.52 -10.95 11.59
N LYS A 18 8.61 -10.03 11.39
CA LYS A 18 7.69 -9.59 12.42
C LYS A 18 6.53 -10.59 12.47
N ASN A 19 6.31 -11.23 13.60
CA ASN A 19 5.16 -12.12 13.80
C ASN A 19 3.94 -11.29 14.18
N ILE A 20 3.23 -10.77 13.20
CA ILE A 20 2.05 -9.94 13.37
C ILE A 20 0.87 -10.64 12.71
N GLU A 21 -0.12 -11.05 13.49
CA GLU A 21 -1.32 -11.73 12.97
C GLU A 21 -2.39 -10.75 12.53
N LYS A 22 -2.57 -9.66 13.27
CA LYS A 22 -3.54 -8.61 12.97
C LYS A 22 -2.84 -7.35 12.52
N GLY A 23 -3.37 -6.71 11.49
CA GLY A 23 -2.83 -5.48 10.98
C GLY A 23 -3.91 -4.59 10.38
N GLN A 24 -3.45 -3.48 9.84
CA GLN A 24 -4.28 -2.52 9.16
C GLN A 24 -3.75 -2.31 7.74
N VAL A 25 -4.64 -2.14 6.80
CA VAL A 25 -4.30 -1.77 5.43
C VAL A 25 -4.84 -0.38 5.16
N HIS A 26 -3.96 0.53 4.81
CA HIS A 26 -4.30 1.89 4.46
C HIS A 26 -4.22 2.05 2.94
N ILE A 27 -5.35 2.30 2.32
CA ILE A 27 -5.44 2.51 0.88
C ILE A 27 -5.71 3.99 0.63
N SER A 28 -4.79 4.65 -0.04
CA SER A 28 -4.96 6.02 -0.49
C SER A 28 -5.13 6.03 -2.00
N SER A 29 -6.33 6.34 -2.47
CA SER A 29 -6.68 6.32 -3.88
C SER A 29 -6.98 7.73 -4.37
N SER A 30 -6.10 8.27 -5.18
CA SER A 30 -6.30 9.54 -5.88
C SER A 30 -6.76 9.30 -7.32
N PHE A 31 -7.10 10.35 -8.03
CA PHE A 31 -7.45 10.24 -9.45
C PHE A 31 -6.27 9.78 -10.32
N ASN A 32 -5.06 9.92 -9.84
CA ASN A 32 -3.84 9.64 -10.61
C ASN A 32 -3.08 8.40 -10.14
N ASN A 33 -3.32 7.92 -8.94
CA ASN A 33 -2.54 6.81 -8.37
C ASN A 33 -3.28 6.15 -7.21
N THR A 34 -2.86 4.94 -6.88
CA THR A 34 -3.31 4.23 -5.68
C THR A 34 -2.10 3.76 -4.89
N MET A 35 -2.07 4.08 -3.61
CA MET A 35 -1.04 3.65 -2.68
C MET A 35 -1.62 2.74 -1.62
N VAL A 36 -0.96 1.64 -1.36
CA VAL A 36 -1.37 0.67 -0.35
C VAL A 36 -0.25 0.50 0.66
N THR A 37 -0.57 0.70 1.93
CA THR A 37 0.38 0.51 3.04
C THR A 37 -0.22 -0.48 4.02
N VAL A 38 0.52 -1.51 4.36
CA VAL A 38 0.12 -2.48 5.37
C VAL A 38 0.89 -2.18 6.65
N THR A 39 0.16 -2.03 7.74
CA THR A 39 0.72 -1.69 9.04
C THR A 39 0.27 -2.69 10.09
N ASP A 40 0.92 -2.64 11.26
CA ASP A 40 0.43 -3.32 12.45
C ASP A 40 -0.70 -2.51 13.10
N THR A 41 -1.23 -3.00 14.21
CA THR A 41 -2.32 -2.32 14.94
C THR A 41 -1.91 -0.98 15.54
N GLN A 42 -0.61 -0.73 15.68
CA GLN A 42 -0.06 0.52 16.22
C GLN A 42 0.30 1.53 15.14
N GLY A 43 0.17 1.16 13.87
CA GLY A 43 0.46 2.03 12.74
C GLY A 43 1.88 1.94 12.19
N ASN A 44 2.69 0.99 12.65
CA ASN A 44 4.04 0.78 12.11
C ASN A 44 3.96 0.05 10.78
N ALA A 45 4.54 0.63 9.73
CA ALA A 45 4.49 0.05 8.39
C ALA A 45 5.23 -1.29 8.30
N ILE A 46 4.58 -2.31 7.77
CA ILE A 46 5.15 -3.62 7.48
C ILE A 46 5.58 -3.70 6.02
N SER A 47 4.69 -3.30 5.13
CA SER A 47 4.92 -3.31 3.69
C SER A 47 4.12 -2.21 3.02
N TRP A 48 4.53 -1.85 1.82
CA TRP A 48 3.81 -0.86 1.03
C TRP A 48 4.04 -1.12 -0.46
N ALA A 49 3.10 -0.67 -1.27
CA ALA A 49 3.22 -0.69 -2.70
C ALA A 49 2.35 0.42 -3.30
N SER A 50 2.70 0.85 -4.49
CA SER A 50 1.90 1.82 -5.24
C SER A 50 1.87 1.43 -6.71
N ALA A 51 0.88 1.91 -7.44
CA ALA A 51 0.81 1.68 -8.87
C ALA A 51 2.04 2.22 -9.59
N GLY A 52 2.50 3.41 -9.21
CA GLY A 52 3.72 3.99 -9.76
C GLY A 52 4.99 3.20 -9.43
N GLY A 53 5.06 2.62 -8.24
CA GLY A 53 6.19 1.79 -7.79
C GLY A 53 6.29 0.45 -8.52
N LEU A 54 5.20 -0.06 -9.09
CA LEU A 54 5.16 -1.30 -9.86
C LEU A 54 5.51 -1.11 -11.35
N GLY A 55 5.80 0.10 -11.77
CA GLY A 55 6.16 0.40 -13.15
C GLY A 55 5.03 0.94 -14.02
N PHE A 56 3.81 1.09 -13.50
CA PHE A 56 2.75 1.78 -14.21
C PHE A 56 3.07 3.26 -14.32
N ARG A 57 2.86 3.84 -15.48
CA ARG A 57 3.18 5.25 -15.76
C ARG A 57 2.00 5.98 -16.38
N GLY A 58 1.91 7.29 -16.14
CA GLY A 58 0.88 8.14 -16.70
C GLY A 58 -0.53 7.73 -16.28
N SER A 59 -1.46 7.70 -17.21
CA SER A 59 -2.85 7.32 -16.96
C SER A 59 -3.06 5.88 -16.51
N LYS A 60 -2.09 4.99 -16.73
CA LYS A 60 -2.16 3.60 -16.30
C LYS A 60 -2.15 3.44 -14.78
N LYS A 61 -1.57 4.38 -14.05
CA LYS A 61 -1.54 4.37 -12.57
C LYS A 61 -2.93 4.53 -11.95
N SER A 62 -3.85 5.17 -12.63
CA SER A 62 -5.20 5.43 -12.12
C SER A 62 -6.18 4.28 -12.37
N THR A 63 -5.76 3.22 -13.04
CA THR A 63 -6.64 2.11 -13.39
C THR A 63 -6.91 1.19 -12.19
N PRO A 64 -8.11 0.58 -12.11
CA PRO A 64 -8.39 -0.42 -11.07
C PRO A 64 -7.43 -1.62 -11.11
N PHE A 65 -6.98 -2.02 -12.28
CA PHE A 65 -6.00 -3.09 -12.44
C PHE A 65 -4.68 -2.75 -11.73
N ALA A 66 -4.16 -1.55 -11.90
CA ALA A 66 -2.94 -1.11 -11.22
C ALA A 66 -3.12 -1.10 -9.70
N ALA A 67 -4.28 -0.68 -9.22
CA ALA A 67 -4.61 -0.71 -7.79
C ALA A 67 -4.64 -2.13 -7.24
N SER A 68 -5.22 -3.07 -7.97
CA SER A 68 -5.26 -4.48 -7.57
C SER A 68 -3.87 -5.10 -7.50
N GLU A 69 -3.00 -4.80 -8.46
CA GLU A 69 -1.60 -5.25 -8.44
C GLU A 69 -0.82 -4.69 -7.26
N ALA A 70 -1.00 -3.41 -6.96
CA ALA A 70 -0.37 -2.77 -5.80
C ALA A 70 -0.82 -3.41 -4.49
N ALA A 71 -2.11 -3.63 -4.32
CA ALA A 71 -2.67 -4.26 -3.13
C ALA A 71 -2.17 -5.70 -2.97
N GLU A 72 -2.15 -6.46 -4.03
CA GLU A 72 -1.66 -7.84 -4.03
C GLU A 72 -0.18 -7.91 -3.65
N THR A 73 0.66 -7.05 -4.21
CA THR A 73 2.09 -6.98 -3.90
C THR A 73 2.33 -6.64 -2.43
N ALA A 74 1.63 -5.63 -1.92
CA ALA A 74 1.74 -5.25 -0.50
C ALA A 74 1.25 -6.37 0.42
N ALA A 75 0.15 -7.03 0.07
CA ALA A 75 -0.41 -8.13 0.85
C ALA A 75 0.54 -9.33 0.93
N ARG A 76 1.12 -9.73 -0.19
CA ARG A 76 2.08 -10.84 -0.23
C ARG A 76 3.31 -10.57 0.63
N ALA A 77 3.85 -9.36 0.55
CA ALA A 77 4.99 -8.96 1.37
C ALA A 77 4.64 -8.96 2.86
N ALA A 78 3.45 -8.52 3.22
CA ALA A 78 2.96 -8.54 4.60
C ALA A 78 2.70 -9.96 5.12
N MET A 79 2.21 -10.84 4.28
CA MET A 79 1.94 -12.25 4.66
C MET A 79 3.21 -12.99 5.04
N GLU A 80 4.36 -12.61 4.50
CA GLU A 80 5.66 -13.15 4.91
C GLU A 80 5.96 -12.89 6.40
N HIS A 81 5.38 -11.85 6.97
CA HIS A 81 5.48 -11.52 8.39
C HIS A 81 4.38 -12.16 9.25
N GLY A 82 3.61 -13.09 8.69
CA GLY A 82 2.58 -13.82 9.41
C GLY A 82 1.22 -13.14 9.48
N LEU A 83 0.99 -12.08 8.74
CA LEU A 83 -0.28 -11.35 8.74
C LEU A 83 -1.42 -12.21 8.18
N LYS A 84 -2.53 -12.30 8.91
CA LYS A 84 -3.71 -13.08 8.53
C LYS A 84 -4.97 -12.24 8.42
N THR A 85 -5.20 -11.37 9.39
CA THR A 85 -6.42 -10.58 9.53
C THR A 85 -6.09 -9.11 9.42
N VAL A 86 -6.88 -8.36 8.66
CA VAL A 86 -6.66 -6.93 8.45
C VAL A 86 -7.94 -6.14 8.57
N GLU A 87 -7.81 -4.91 9.03
CA GLU A 87 -8.81 -3.88 8.94
C GLU A 87 -8.42 -2.92 7.83
N VAL A 88 -9.35 -2.57 6.96
CA VAL A 88 -9.07 -1.73 5.80
C VAL A 88 -9.55 -0.31 6.04
N PHE A 89 -8.67 0.64 5.87
CA PHE A 89 -8.96 2.08 5.94
C PHE A 89 -8.73 2.68 4.55
N VAL A 90 -9.78 3.19 3.95
CA VAL A 90 -9.74 3.72 2.58
C VAL A 90 -9.86 5.23 2.60
N LYS A 91 -9.03 5.90 1.83
CA LYS A 91 -9.07 7.36 1.65
C LYS A 91 -9.07 7.72 0.17
N GLY A 92 -9.84 8.73 -0.18
CA GLY A 92 -9.81 9.36 -1.50
C GLY A 92 -10.81 8.81 -2.49
N PRO A 93 -11.04 9.55 -3.58
CA PRO A 93 -12.10 9.27 -4.54
C PRO A 93 -11.66 8.45 -5.76
N GLY A 94 -10.46 7.91 -5.77
CA GLY A 94 -9.92 7.22 -6.94
C GLY A 94 -10.69 5.95 -7.33
N SER A 95 -10.59 5.56 -8.58
CA SER A 95 -11.25 4.37 -9.12
C SER A 95 -10.70 3.04 -8.60
N GLY A 96 -9.50 3.07 -8.01
CA GLY A 96 -8.84 1.87 -7.50
C GLY A 96 -9.30 1.38 -6.12
N ARG A 97 -10.20 2.08 -5.45
CA ARG A 97 -10.62 1.78 -4.08
C ARG A 97 -11.10 0.35 -3.92
N GLU A 98 -12.15 -0.01 -4.66
CA GLU A 98 -12.79 -1.32 -4.56
C GLU A 98 -11.88 -2.44 -5.08
N ALA A 99 -11.18 -2.19 -6.17
CA ALA A 99 -10.25 -3.16 -6.75
C ALA A 99 -9.13 -3.52 -5.77
N ALA A 100 -8.58 -2.56 -5.05
CA ALA A 100 -7.57 -2.80 -4.03
C ALA A 100 -8.12 -3.65 -2.88
N ILE A 101 -9.31 -3.37 -2.39
CA ILE A 101 -9.95 -4.15 -1.33
C ILE A 101 -10.17 -5.60 -1.75
N ARG A 102 -10.68 -5.82 -2.96
CA ARG A 102 -10.89 -7.16 -3.52
C ARG A 102 -9.58 -7.92 -3.68
N ALA A 103 -8.54 -7.24 -4.10
CA ALA A 103 -7.22 -7.85 -4.26
C ALA A 103 -6.63 -8.34 -2.94
N LEU A 104 -6.88 -7.64 -1.83
CA LEU A 104 -6.48 -8.09 -0.50
C LEU A 104 -7.14 -9.42 -0.13
N GLN A 105 -8.42 -9.57 -0.40
CA GLN A 105 -9.15 -10.82 -0.16
C GLN A 105 -8.65 -11.95 -1.06
N THR A 106 -8.38 -11.66 -2.30
CA THR A 106 -7.84 -12.61 -3.28
C THR A 106 -6.44 -13.08 -2.90
N ALA A 107 -5.63 -12.23 -2.29
CA ALA A 107 -4.29 -12.57 -1.83
C ALA A 107 -4.30 -13.51 -0.62
N GLY A 108 -5.42 -13.63 0.09
CA GLY A 108 -5.57 -14.54 1.20
C GLY A 108 -5.70 -13.87 2.57
N LEU A 109 -5.79 -12.56 2.63
CA LEU A 109 -6.02 -11.83 3.87
C LEU A 109 -7.52 -11.81 4.21
N GLU A 110 -7.84 -12.03 5.48
CA GLU A 110 -9.19 -11.89 5.98
C GLU A 110 -9.47 -10.43 6.34
N VAL A 111 -10.41 -9.81 5.65
CA VAL A 111 -10.83 -8.43 5.91
C VAL A 111 -11.98 -8.45 6.91
N THR A 112 -11.76 -7.91 8.10
CA THR A 112 -12.75 -7.88 9.17
C THR A 112 -13.58 -6.61 9.18
N MET A 113 -13.01 -5.50 8.75
CA MET A 113 -13.67 -4.19 8.75
C MET A 113 -13.17 -3.35 7.59
N ILE A 114 -14.07 -2.61 6.97
CA ILE A 114 -13.74 -1.63 5.95
C ILE A 114 -14.29 -0.28 6.41
N LYS A 115 -13.40 0.71 6.55
CA LYS A 115 -13.77 2.06 6.98
C LYS A 115 -13.27 3.08 5.96
N ASP A 116 -14.15 3.98 5.57
CA ASP A 116 -13.79 5.12 4.75
C ASP A 116 -13.35 6.27 5.66
N CYS A 117 -12.08 6.66 5.54
CA CYS A 117 -11.46 7.72 6.32
C CYS A 117 -11.12 8.94 5.47
N THR A 118 -11.79 9.12 4.33
CA THR A 118 -11.54 10.26 3.46
C THR A 118 -11.63 11.58 4.23
N PRO A 119 -10.56 12.40 4.26
CA PRO A 119 -10.58 13.64 5.01
C PRO A 119 -11.53 14.64 4.37
N ILE A 120 -12.44 15.18 5.18
CA ILE A 120 -13.38 16.22 4.77
C ILE A 120 -13.12 17.45 5.63
N ALA A 121 -12.74 18.55 4.98
CA ALA A 121 -12.50 19.78 5.69
C ALA A 121 -13.82 20.36 6.26
N HIS A 122 -13.78 20.81 7.50
CA HIS A 122 -14.88 21.58 8.11
C HIS A 122 -14.77 23.05 7.72
N ASN A 123 -14.89 23.34 6.44
CA ASN A 123 -14.65 24.63 5.81
C ASN A 123 -13.18 25.03 5.63
N GLY A 124 -12.26 24.50 6.37
CA GLY A 124 -10.81 24.54 6.21
C GLY A 124 -10.17 25.79 5.59
N CYS A 125 -9.04 25.59 4.95
CA CYS A 125 -8.32 26.64 4.24
C CYS A 125 -8.97 26.98 2.91
N ARG A 126 -8.77 28.22 2.46
CA ARG A 126 -9.24 28.64 1.13
C ARG A 126 -8.62 27.74 0.05
N PRO A 127 -9.45 27.15 -0.84
CA PRO A 127 -8.93 26.30 -1.92
C PRO A 127 -8.13 27.13 -2.93
N PRO A 128 -7.22 26.47 -3.67
CA PRO A 128 -6.44 27.16 -4.69
C PRO A 128 -7.32 27.66 -5.83
N LYS A 129 -6.78 28.61 -6.59
CA LYS A 129 -7.42 29.19 -7.76
C LYS A 129 -7.78 28.09 -8.77
N ARG A 130 -8.92 28.30 -9.49
CA ARG A 130 -9.32 27.41 -10.57
C ARG A 130 -8.21 27.21 -11.58
N ARG A 131 -8.00 25.95 -11.98
CA ARG A 131 -7.09 25.63 -13.07
C ARG A 131 -7.63 26.21 -14.38
N ARG A 132 -6.80 26.97 -15.07
CA ARG A 132 -7.10 27.41 -16.44
C ARG A 132 -6.94 26.24 -17.40
N VAL A 133 -7.97 25.95 -18.14
CA VAL A 133 -7.97 24.90 -19.17
C VAL A 133 -7.87 25.54 -20.54
#